data_ac5d973143f04b4c4b5efa43a8149cec
#
_entry.id   ac5d973143f04b4c4b5efa43a8149cec
#
_cell.length_a   1.000
_cell.length_b   1.000
_cell.length_c   1.000
_cell.angle_alpha   90.00
_cell.angle_beta   90.00
_cell.angle_gamma   90.00
#
_symmetry.space_group_name_H-M   'P 1'
#
loop_
_entity.id
_entity.type
_entity.pdbx_description
1 polymer ?
#
loop_
_entity_poly.entity_id
_entity_poly.type
_entity_poly.pdbx_seq_one_letter_code
_entity_poly.pdbx_strand_id
1 'polypeptide(L)'
;MKDLVSLREEIDQLDDQLWEIIGKRADVVRQIGEWKRLYSEQVIQPERWQQVLQHCQTIAKKHGLDEAFVQDVMEVIHNESVRVQS
;
A
#
# COMPACT_ATOMS: atom_id res chain seq x y z
N MET A 1 -7.03 -29.45 12.93
CA MET A 1 -7.11 -28.00 13.18
C MET A 1 -5.79 -27.52 13.78
N LYS A 2 -5.26 -26.42 13.31
CA LYS A 2 -4.06 -25.80 13.90
C LYS A 2 -4.40 -25.19 15.26
N ASP A 3 -3.45 -25.25 16.18
CA ASP A 3 -3.63 -24.62 17.49
C ASP A 3 -3.36 -23.10 17.41
N LEU A 4 -3.66 -22.41 18.50
CA LEU A 4 -3.52 -20.95 18.55
C LEU A 4 -2.06 -20.49 18.39
N VAL A 5 -1.11 -21.25 18.95
CA VAL A 5 0.33 -20.93 18.85
C VAL A 5 0.78 -20.98 17.41
N SER A 6 0.44 -22.05 16.69
CA SER A 6 0.78 -22.20 15.27
C SER A 6 0.15 -21.13 14.40
N LEU A 7 -1.11 -20.78 14.67
CA LEU A 7 -1.80 -19.72 13.91
C LEU A 7 -1.17 -18.34 14.16
N ARG A 8 -0.74 -18.06 15.38
CA ARG A 8 -0.04 -16.80 15.68
C ARG A 8 1.32 -16.74 15.00
N GLU A 9 2.05 -17.85 14.91
CA GLU A 9 3.30 -17.91 14.17
C GLU A 9 3.09 -17.62 12.69
N GLU A 10 2.00 -18.12 12.11
CA GLU A 10 1.65 -17.80 10.72
C GLU A 10 1.37 -16.31 10.55
N ILE A 11 0.65 -15.68 11.47
CA ILE A 11 0.41 -14.23 11.45
C ILE A 11 1.72 -13.46 11.53
N ASP A 12 2.63 -13.84 12.43
CA ASP A 12 3.92 -13.19 12.58
C ASP A 12 4.71 -13.21 11.26
N GLN A 13 4.73 -14.34 10.58
CA GLN A 13 5.40 -14.48 9.28
C GLN A 13 4.74 -13.61 8.20
N LEU A 14 3.41 -13.56 8.18
CA LEU A 14 2.68 -12.74 7.22
C LEU A 14 2.91 -11.25 7.48
N ASP A 15 2.97 -10.84 8.73
CA ASP A 15 3.28 -9.45 9.09
C ASP A 15 4.69 -9.06 8.63
N ASP A 16 5.68 -9.94 8.82
CA ASP A 16 7.04 -9.70 8.32
C ASP A 16 7.04 -9.49 6.80
N GLN A 17 6.31 -10.32 6.07
CA GLN A 17 6.17 -10.20 4.61
C GLN A 17 5.46 -8.91 4.21
N LEU A 18 4.42 -8.53 4.95
CA LEU A 18 3.67 -7.30 4.71
C LEU A 18 4.58 -6.08 4.80
N TRP A 19 5.35 -5.97 5.88
CA TRP A 19 6.25 -4.83 6.08
C TRP A 19 7.39 -4.80 5.07
N GLU A 20 7.90 -5.95 4.67
CA GLU A 20 8.88 -6.06 3.59
C GLU A 20 8.32 -5.49 2.28
N ILE A 21 7.08 -5.86 1.93
CA ILE A 21 6.41 -5.37 0.72
C ILE A 21 6.16 -3.85 0.81
N ILE A 22 5.69 -3.38 1.96
CA ILE A 22 5.46 -1.94 2.17
C ILE A 22 6.79 -1.16 2.04
N GLY A 23 7.88 -1.71 2.56
CA GLY A 23 9.21 -1.12 2.41
C GLY A 23 9.67 -1.03 0.97
N LYS A 24 9.47 -2.08 0.19
CA LYS A 24 9.79 -2.09 -1.26
C LYS A 24 8.95 -1.06 -2.01
N ARG A 25 7.67 -0.96 -1.68
CA ARG A 25 6.78 0.04 -2.27
C ARG A 25 7.27 1.46 -1.97
N ALA A 26 7.67 1.72 -0.73
CA ALA A 26 8.20 3.02 -0.33
C ALA A 26 9.47 3.39 -1.10
N ASP A 27 10.35 2.43 -1.37
CA ASP A 27 11.55 2.67 -2.17
C ASP A 27 11.21 3.10 -3.60
N VAL A 28 10.24 2.45 -4.23
CA VAL A 28 9.76 2.85 -5.56
C VAL A 28 9.09 4.22 -5.51
N VAL A 29 8.33 4.51 -4.47
CA VAL A 29 7.70 5.83 -4.29
C VAL A 29 8.74 6.93 -4.18
N ARG A 30 9.86 6.71 -3.50
CA ARG A 30 10.97 7.68 -3.45
C ARG A 30 11.52 7.96 -4.84
N GLN A 31 11.70 6.94 -5.66
CA GLN A 31 12.16 7.08 -7.04
C GLN A 31 11.16 7.89 -7.87
N ILE A 32 9.87 7.64 -7.69
CA ILE A 32 8.80 8.42 -8.34
C ILE A 32 8.87 9.89 -7.89
N GLY A 33 9.11 10.15 -6.61
CA GLY A 33 9.26 11.50 -6.08
C GLY A 33 10.43 12.24 -6.71
N GLU A 34 11.56 11.57 -6.90
CA GLU A 34 12.73 12.14 -7.60
C GLU A 34 12.40 12.45 -9.05
N TRP A 35 11.73 11.54 -9.74
CA TRP A 35 11.32 11.74 -11.13
C TRP A 35 10.39 12.96 -11.25
N LYS A 36 9.42 13.09 -10.36
CA LYS A 36 8.49 14.24 -10.36
C LYS A 36 9.22 15.56 -10.14
N ARG A 37 10.21 15.59 -9.25
CA ARG A 37 11.05 16.80 -9.05
C ARG A 37 11.80 17.18 -10.31
N LEU A 38 12.41 16.19 -10.98
CA LEU A 38 13.18 16.42 -12.21
C LEU A 38 12.32 16.96 -13.35
N TYR A 39 11.08 16.52 -13.44
CA TYR A 39 10.17 16.88 -14.54
C TYR A 39 9.09 17.88 -14.11
N SER A 40 9.23 18.47 -12.93
CA SER A 40 8.27 19.47 -12.39
C SER A 40 6.83 18.98 -12.33
N GLU A 41 6.65 17.70 -12.01
CA GLU A 41 5.33 17.11 -11.85
C GLU A 41 4.80 17.28 -10.42
N GLN A 42 3.48 17.36 -10.30
CA GLN A 42 2.82 17.46 -9.00
C GLN A 42 2.95 16.15 -8.23
N VAL A 43 3.24 16.24 -6.93
CA VAL A 43 3.27 15.08 -6.03
C VAL A 43 1.89 14.44 -5.94
N ILE A 44 0.86 15.24 -5.71
CA ILE A 44 -0.53 14.78 -5.63
C ILE A 44 -1.14 14.77 -7.02
N GLN A 45 -1.57 13.58 -7.46
CA GLN A 45 -2.22 13.39 -8.76
C GLN A 45 -3.55 12.67 -8.53
N PRO A 46 -4.67 13.44 -8.41
CA PRO A 46 -5.97 12.87 -8.01
C PRO A 46 -6.48 11.75 -8.92
N GLU A 47 -6.27 11.86 -10.22
CA GLU A 47 -6.70 10.81 -11.16
C GLU A 47 -5.94 9.51 -10.93
N ARG A 48 -4.63 9.60 -10.71
CA ARG A 48 -3.80 8.42 -10.39
C ARG A 48 -4.23 7.78 -9.07
N TRP A 49 -4.53 8.60 -8.06
CA TRP A 49 -5.03 8.12 -6.78
C TRP A 49 -6.31 7.30 -6.96
N GLN A 50 -7.26 7.78 -7.74
CA GLN A 50 -8.49 7.05 -8.01
C GLN A 50 -8.23 5.71 -8.71
N GLN A 51 -7.32 5.69 -9.68
CA GLN A 51 -6.92 4.45 -10.36
C GLN A 51 -6.32 3.44 -9.40
N VAL A 52 -5.43 3.87 -8.53
CA VAL A 52 -4.78 3.01 -7.53
C VAL A 52 -5.82 2.43 -6.57
N LEU A 53 -6.70 3.28 -6.05
CA LEU A 53 -7.74 2.86 -5.12
C LEU A 53 -8.67 1.81 -5.76
N GLN A 54 -9.16 2.08 -6.96
CA GLN A 54 -10.04 1.14 -7.69
C GLN A 54 -9.34 -0.18 -7.96
N HIS A 55 -8.08 -0.15 -8.38
CA HIS A 55 -7.30 -1.35 -8.62
C HIS A 55 -7.16 -2.19 -7.34
N CYS A 56 -6.80 -1.55 -6.24
CA CYS A 56 -6.63 -2.22 -4.95
C CYS A 56 -7.93 -2.82 -4.44
N GLN A 57 -9.06 -2.11 -4.59
CA GLN A 57 -10.37 -2.62 -4.21
C GLN A 57 -10.75 -3.85 -5.04
N THR A 58 -10.47 -3.82 -6.34
CA THR A 58 -10.75 -4.94 -7.24
C THR A 58 -9.93 -6.19 -6.85
N ILE A 59 -8.63 -6.02 -6.63
CA ILE A 59 -7.75 -7.12 -6.23
C ILE A 59 -8.13 -7.66 -4.84
N ALA A 60 -8.36 -6.77 -3.89
CA ALA A 60 -8.68 -7.14 -2.51
C ALA A 60 -10.01 -7.92 -2.41
N LYS A 61 -10.97 -7.59 -3.24
CA LYS A 61 -12.24 -8.30 -3.32
C LYS A 61 -12.05 -9.79 -3.66
N LYS A 62 -11.08 -10.10 -4.53
CA LYS A 62 -10.74 -11.49 -4.87
C LYS A 62 -10.21 -12.27 -3.68
N HIS A 63 -9.71 -11.58 -2.68
CA HIS A 63 -9.18 -12.17 -1.44
C HIS A 63 -10.17 -12.05 -0.28
N GLY A 64 -11.42 -11.70 -0.55
CA GLY A 64 -12.47 -11.63 0.48
C GLY A 64 -12.37 -10.45 1.43
N LEU A 65 -11.68 -9.37 1.02
CA LEU A 65 -11.49 -8.19 1.85
C LEU A 65 -12.58 -7.15 1.59
N ASP A 66 -13.01 -6.48 2.67
CA ASP A 66 -14.04 -5.46 2.63
C ASP A 66 -13.54 -4.19 1.93
N GLU A 67 -14.37 -3.62 1.07
CA GLU A 67 -14.05 -2.43 0.27
C GLU A 67 -13.72 -1.22 1.14
N ALA A 68 -14.50 -0.99 2.21
CA ALA A 68 -14.26 0.14 3.12
C ALA A 68 -12.94 -0.02 3.87
N PHE A 69 -12.60 -1.24 4.29
CA PHE A 69 -11.31 -1.53 4.91
C PHE A 69 -10.15 -1.21 3.98
N VAL A 70 -10.26 -1.64 2.72
CA VAL A 70 -9.22 -1.39 1.70
C VAL A 70 -9.05 0.11 1.47
N GLN A 71 -10.15 0.86 1.39
CA GLN A 71 -10.10 2.32 1.24
C GLN A 71 -9.34 2.97 2.40
N ASP A 72 -9.66 2.60 3.63
CA ASP A 72 -9.00 3.16 4.82
C ASP A 72 -7.50 2.86 4.82
N VAL A 73 -7.10 1.62 4.52
CA VAL A 73 -5.70 1.22 4.44
C VAL A 73 -4.98 2.00 3.33
N MET A 74 -5.59 2.09 2.16
CA MET A 74 -4.98 2.80 1.02
C MET A 74 -4.87 4.30 1.24
N GLU A 75 -5.79 4.91 1.98
CA GLU A 75 -5.68 6.32 2.36
C GLU A 75 -4.45 6.57 3.25
N VAL A 76 -4.21 5.69 4.22
CA VAL A 76 -3.01 5.77 5.08
C VAL A 76 -1.74 5.60 4.25
N ILE A 77 -1.72 4.61 3.36
CA ILE A 77 -0.58 4.36 2.47
C ILE A 77 -0.36 5.54 1.53
N HIS A 78 -1.43 6.12 0.98
CA HIS A 78 -1.36 7.29 0.11
C HIS A 78 -0.75 8.49 0.83
N ASN A 79 -1.20 8.77 2.04
CA ASN A 79 -0.69 9.88 2.85
C ASN A 79 0.81 9.69 3.12
N GLU A 80 1.26 8.49 3.44
CA GLU A 80 2.67 8.18 3.61
C GLU A 80 3.45 8.34 2.31
N SER A 81 2.87 7.92 1.18
CA SER A 81 3.49 8.08 -0.14
C SER A 81 3.70 9.55 -0.49
N VAL A 82 2.73 10.41 -0.19
CA VAL A 82 2.85 11.85 -0.39
C VAL A 82 3.96 12.42 0.50
N ARG A 83 4.02 12.01 1.76
CA ARG A 83 5.06 12.45 2.69
C ARG A 83 6.46 12.06 2.19
N VAL A 84 6.62 10.84 1.70
CA VAL A 84 7.90 10.32 1.20
C VAL A 84 8.37 11.06 -0.05
N GLN A 85 7.45 11.52 -0.90
CA GLN A 85 7.76 12.27 -2.13
C GLN A 85 8.05 13.75 -1.88
N SER A 86 7.71 14.26 -0.71
CA SER A 86 7.80 15.70 -0.39
C SER A 86 9.20 16.14 0.05
#